data_3095598210fa88afaf605770d60b21d1
#
_entry.id   3095598210fa88afaf605770d60b21d1
#
_cell.length_a   1.000
_cell.length_b   1.000
_cell.length_c   1.000
_cell.angle_alpha   90.00
_cell.angle_beta   90.00
_cell.angle_gamma   90.00
#
_symmetry.space_group_name_H-M   'P 1'
#
loop_
_entity.id
_entity.type
_entity.pdbx_description
1 polymer ?
#
loop_
_entity_poly.entity_id
_entity_poly.type
_entity_poly.pdbx_seq_one_letter_code
_entity_poly.pdbx_strand_id
1 'polypeptide(L)'
;MSVRLLGTLCAVGFASLLLGQEVRTVNGRKYTVHVVEAGQTLFAIARTNAVPVDVLLAVNPGAQDGLSIGEELLIPQDAVVKKDLKTAPVLRNGELVHVVRKKETLFGISRQYNVDINQLLERNPEGLTLQEGMELVIPVALVSGTAPSAVKPAEPTTGTSHTVQPSETLFSLGKRYGVDPEAIKAANGGLPEGLKAGSVVLIPDARPDVEPAKPVVRIRESMRYKVGMLLPFSISRNDSVFRHARSAEEADYYEPTRVAVQFYNGARMALDSLEKLGLYADVSVLDMGDGMKDWSAVTKRPDIQEVDLFIGPFHRTAIEQLARANSRAHIVCPVQQSNKVILGMPTVSKVTPTRSDMVKHAARYVGTKHANANIVLLRPDIASEKDAQEQARNALNDALRQRSDRYRDTVLVAKPGKKDLGDLTGKLDAARLNVIVAPSDDVEFVTNLVTKLKGLSSKHKIRVVGMESWYTMPSVAISDLEALDLSFAAATFIDQQDPRVRQFTMDFRDRYKADVDEYALLGFDVTFYYLKALHTEGLSFSEHFAEVRTEPLHMGFRMTRTGPENGFRNEFCIMLEQEDMQLVRAQ
;
A
#
# COMPACT_ATOMS: atom_id res chain seq x y z
N MET A 1 16.62 -11.85 83.44
CA MET A 1 18.09 -12.10 83.44
C MET A 1 18.49 -12.72 82.12
N SER A 2 19.52 -12.13 81.56
CA SER A 2 20.38 -12.62 80.46
C SER A 2 19.82 -12.69 79.05
N VAL A 3 20.17 -11.64 78.35
CA VAL A 3 20.28 -11.44 76.91
C VAL A 3 21.30 -12.43 76.30
N ARG A 4 20.97 -13.04 75.17
CA ARG A 4 22.00 -13.41 74.17
C ARG A 4 21.52 -13.08 72.77
N LEU A 5 22.19 -12.10 72.19
CA LEU A 5 22.22 -11.77 70.78
C LEU A 5 22.85 -12.94 70.01
N LEU A 6 22.21 -13.37 68.92
CA LEU A 6 22.93 -14.08 67.87
C LEU A 6 22.50 -13.51 66.53
N GLY A 7 23.50 -12.90 65.87
CA GLY A 7 23.33 -12.36 64.53
C GLY A 7 23.16 -13.49 63.52
N THR A 8 22.26 -13.28 62.62
CA THR A 8 22.09 -14.16 61.43
C THR A 8 22.26 -13.34 60.17
N LEU A 9 23.24 -13.73 59.39
CA LEU A 9 23.63 -13.24 58.08
C LEU A 9 22.41 -13.34 57.13
N CYS A 10 21.96 -12.21 56.58
CA CYS A 10 21.02 -12.22 55.45
C CYS A 10 21.75 -12.63 54.19
N ALA A 11 21.58 -13.87 53.78
CA ALA A 11 21.80 -14.29 52.39
C ALA A 11 20.60 -13.83 51.57
N VAL A 12 20.82 -12.84 50.67
CA VAL A 12 19.84 -12.43 49.65
C VAL A 12 19.77 -13.55 48.60
N GLY A 13 18.84 -14.46 48.80
CA GLY A 13 18.45 -15.42 47.78
C GLY A 13 17.61 -14.70 46.72
N PHE A 14 18.09 -14.65 45.50
CA PHE A 14 17.27 -14.34 44.33
C PHE A 14 16.22 -15.45 44.20
N ALA A 15 15.03 -15.22 44.71
CA ALA A 15 13.87 -16.03 44.39
C ALA A 15 13.38 -15.62 43.02
N SER A 16 13.75 -16.40 42.00
CA SER A 16 13.04 -16.38 40.71
C SER A 16 11.58 -16.73 40.96
N LEU A 17 10.71 -15.73 40.90
CA LEU A 17 9.28 -15.94 40.85
C LEU A 17 8.99 -16.71 39.55
N LEU A 18 8.79 -18.01 39.65
CA LEU A 18 8.06 -18.82 38.69
C LEU A 18 6.62 -18.31 38.67
N LEU A 19 6.37 -17.28 37.86
CA LEU A 19 5.02 -16.94 37.43
C LEU A 19 4.51 -18.15 36.65
N GLY A 20 3.61 -18.92 37.23
CA GLY A 20 2.93 -20.03 36.57
C GLY A 20 2.30 -19.48 35.27
N GLN A 21 2.69 -20.03 34.13
CA GLN A 21 2.09 -19.69 32.86
C GLN A 21 0.58 -19.96 32.93
N GLU A 22 -0.24 -18.96 32.62
CA GLU A 22 -1.70 -19.11 32.63
C GLU A 22 -2.11 -20.17 31.59
N VAL A 23 -2.88 -21.15 31.99
CA VAL A 23 -3.40 -22.20 31.11
C VAL A 23 -4.88 -21.95 30.89
N ARG A 24 -5.25 -21.77 29.62
CA ARG A 24 -6.65 -21.53 29.22
C ARG A 24 -7.19 -22.72 28.43
N THR A 25 -8.40 -23.15 28.69
CA THR A 25 -9.05 -24.22 27.93
C THR A 25 -10.06 -23.62 26.97
N VAL A 26 -9.84 -23.87 25.67
CA VAL A 26 -10.72 -23.40 24.59
C VAL A 26 -11.15 -24.61 23.76
N ASN A 27 -12.45 -24.80 23.59
CA ASN A 27 -13.04 -25.94 22.88
C ASN A 27 -12.49 -27.32 23.33
N GLY A 28 -12.27 -27.51 24.63
CA GLY A 28 -11.76 -28.76 25.20
C GLY A 28 -10.25 -29.01 25.06
N ARG A 29 -9.50 -28.09 24.43
CA ARG A 29 -8.02 -28.14 24.31
C ARG A 29 -7.36 -27.15 25.25
N LYS A 30 -6.23 -27.54 25.82
CA LYS A 30 -5.43 -26.68 26.72
C LYS A 30 -4.40 -25.89 25.99
N TYR A 31 -4.33 -24.60 26.29
CA TYR A 31 -3.36 -23.65 25.71
C TYR A 31 -2.61 -22.93 26.83
N THR A 32 -1.33 -22.73 26.65
CA THR A 32 -0.56 -21.78 27.48
C THR A 32 -0.75 -20.38 26.91
N VAL A 33 -1.06 -19.40 27.73
CA VAL A 33 -1.15 -18.00 27.31
C VAL A 33 0.23 -17.38 27.38
N HIS A 34 0.71 -16.85 26.26
CA HIS A 34 1.96 -16.08 26.16
C HIS A 34 1.64 -14.62 25.85
N VAL A 35 2.12 -13.71 26.69
CA VAL A 35 1.98 -12.26 26.46
C VAL A 35 3.21 -11.79 25.70
N VAL A 36 2.99 -11.16 24.55
CA VAL A 36 4.06 -10.67 23.66
C VAL A 36 4.82 -9.52 24.29
N GLU A 37 6.13 -9.66 24.44
CA GLU A 37 7.03 -8.64 24.96
C GLU A 37 7.74 -7.86 23.83
N ALA A 38 8.29 -6.70 24.17
CA ALA A 38 9.02 -5.88 23.21
C ALA A 38 10.20 -6.64 22.59
N GLY A 39 10.26 -6.62 21.25
CA GLY A 39 11.32 -7.31 20.49
C GLY A 39 11.10 -8.79 20.23
N GLN A 40 10.00 -9.38 20.74
CA GLN A 40 9.65 -10.75 20.40
C GLN A 40 9.02 -10.84 19.00
N THR A 41 9.32 -11.91 18.31
CA THR A 41 8.70 -12.25 17.02
C THR A 41 7.92 -13.56 17.15
N LEU A 42 6.90 -13.75 16.32
CA LEU A 42 6.12 -14.98 16.27
C LEU A 42 7.01 -16.23 16.17
N PHE A 43 8.08 -16.13 15.38
CA PHE A 43 9.05 -17.20 15.22
C PHE A 43 9.84 -17.48 16.51
N ALA A 44 10.27 -16.44 17.22
CA ALA A 44 10.97 -16.61 18.52
C ALA A 44 10.07 -17.25 19.56
N ILE A 45 8.80 -16.84 19.63
CA ILE A 45 7.78 -17.39 20.55
C ILE A 45 7.47 -18.85 20.20
N ALA A 46 7.27 -19.16 18.92
CA ALA A 46 7.05 -20.52 18.43
C ALA A 46 8.21 -21.45 18.79
N ARG A 47 9.45 -20.98 18.58
CA ARG A 47 10.67 -21.74 18.90
C ARG A 47 10.85 -21.96 20.39
N THR A 48 10.62 -20.93 21.21
CA THR A 48 10.76 -21.02 22.68
C THR A 48 9.77 -22.02 23.26
N ASN A 49 8.59 -22.14 22.66
CA ASN A 49 7.53 -23.04 23.12
C ASN A 49 7.50 -24.37 22.34
N ALA A 50 8.50 -24.65 21.49
CA ALA A 50 8.60 -25.86 20.69
C ALA A 50 7.34 -26.19 19.85
N VAL A 51 6.66 -25.16 19.34
CA VAL A 51 5.44 -25.26 18.52
C VAL A 51 5.75 -24.77 17.11
N PRO A 52 5.34 -25.49 16.03
CA PRO A 52 5.49 -25.01 14.67
C PRO A 52 4.72 -23.67 14.46
N VAL A 53 5.31 -22.76 13.64
CA VAL A 53 4.73 -21.42 13.41
C VAL A 53 3.36 -21.49 12.75
N ASP A 54 3.14 -22.43 11.84
CA ASP A 54 1.87 -22.68 11.18
C ASP A 54 0.78 -23.15 12.16
N VAL A 55 1.15 -23.97 13.14
CA VAL A 55 0.25 -24.41 14.23
C VAL A 55 -0.08 -23.25 15.15
N LEU A 56 0.92 -22.40 15.46
CA LEU A 56 0.70 -21.21 16.29
C LEU A 56 -0.21 -20.18 15.58
N LEU A 57 -0.02 -19.98 14.26
CA LEU A 57 -0.89 -19.12 13.46
C LEU A 57 -2.31 -19.67 13.31
N ALA A 58 -2.48 -20.98 13.17
CA ALA A 58 -3.80 -21.59 13.04
C ALA A 58 -4.71 -21.32 14.26
N VAL A 59 -4.12 -21.16 15.45
CA VAL A 59 -4.87 -20.86 16.69
C VAL A 59 -4.86 -19.37 17.04
N ASN A 60 -4.01 -18.56 16.39
CA ASN A 60 -3.90 -17.12 16.56
C ASN A 60 -3.92 -16.43 15.17
N PRO A 61 -5.04 -16.44 14.45
CA PRO A 61 -5.06 -15.91 13.07
C PRO A 61 -4.75 -14.41 12.98
N GLY A 62 -4.97 -13.63 14.06
CA GLY A 62 -4.59 -12.22 14.12
C GLY A 62 -3.06 -11.99 14.10
N ALA A 63 -2.28 -12.95 14.54
CA ALA A 63 -0.81 -12.86 14.56
C ALA A 63 -0.15 -12.95 13.16
N GLN A 64 -0.93 -13.22 12.11
CA GLN A 64 -0.48 -13.23 10.73
C GLN A 64 -0.15 -11.82 10.21
N ASP A 65 -0.81 -10.80 10.75
CA ASP A 65 -0.64 -9.40 10.35
C ASP A 65 0.42 -8.65 11.19
N GLY A 66 1.10 -9.36 12.10
CA GLY A 66 2.11 -8.85 13.02
C GLY A 66 1.68 -8.97 14.48
N LEU A 67 2.65 -8.91 15.39
CA LEU A 67 2.43 -8.98 16.83
C LEU A 67 2.43 -7.59 17.46
N SER A 68 1.49 -7.36 18.38
CA SER A 68 1.46 -6.17 19.24
C SER A 68 2.02 -6.47 20.62
N ILE A 69 2.80 -5.54 21.20
CA ILE A 69 3.28 -5.69 22.58
C ILE A 69 2.09 -5.75 23.53
N GLY A 70 2.08 -6.76 24.41
CA GLY A 70 0.96 -7.03 25.32
C GLY A 70 -0.14 -7.91 24.72
N GLU A 71 -0.03 -8.34 23.47
CA GLU A 71 -0.95 -9.28 22.83
C GLU A 71 -0.83 -10.66 23.46
N GLU A 72 -1.97 -11.30 23.73
CA GLU A 72 -2.02 -12.67 24.26
C GLU A 72 -2.08 -13.68 23.11
N LEU A 73 -1.10 -14.57 23.04
CA LEU A 73 -1.06 -15.69 22.12
C LEU A 73 -1.40 -17.00 22.82
N LEU A 74 -2.28 -17.78 22.21
CA LEU A 74 -2.62 -19.12 22.65
C LEU A 74 -1.61 -20.13 22.09
N ILE A 75 -0.89 -20.82 22.96
CA ILE A 75 0.11 -21.82 22.57
C ILE A 75 -0.44 -23.20 22.89
N PRO A 76 -0.69 -24.07 21.88
CA PRO A 76 -1.26 -25.40 22.11
C PRO A 76 -0.31 -26.28 22.91
N GLN A 77 -0.79 -26.88 24.00
CA GLN A 77 0.01 -27.83 24.81
C GLN A 77 0.15 -29.20 24.15
N ASP A 78 -0.77 -29.57 23.26
CA ASP A 78 -0.83 -30.87 22.59
C ASP A 78 0.02 -30.93 21.31
N ALA A 79 0.67 -29.84 20.91
CA ALA A 79 1.40 -29.71 19.65
C ALA A 79 2.85 -30.28 19.70
N VAL A 80 3.15 -31.20 20.59
CA VAL A 80 4.38 -31.98 20.52
C VAL A 80 4.26 -32.95 19.35
N VAL A 81 4.58 -32.47 18.15
CA VAL A 81 4.62 -33.31 16.96
C VAL A 81 5.83 -34.25 17.08
N LYS A 82 5.56 -35.49 17.46
CA LYS A 82 6.46 -36.61 17.17
C LYS A 82 6.44 -36.83 15.65
N LYS A 83 7.18 -36.02 14.86
CA LYS A 83 7.52 -36.41 13.50
C LYS A 83 8.75 -35.64 13.00
N ASP A 84 9.75 -36.44 12.61
CA ASP A 84 10.88 -36.13 11.75
C ASP A 84 12.00 -35.21 12.29
N LEU A 85 12.70 -35.70 13.30
CA LEU A 85 14.08 -35.26 13.66
C LEU A 85 15.13 -35.47 12.56
N LYS A 86 14.75 -35.98 11.40
CA LYS A 86 15.69 -36.24 10.28
C LYS A 86 15.91 -35.09 9.31
N THR A 87 15.21 -33.96 9.47
CA THR A 87 15.26 -32.84 8.53
C THR A 87 15.32 -31.45 9.22
N ALA A 88 15.84 -31.41 10.45
CA ALA A 88 16.19 -30.12 11.06
C ALA A 88 17.43 -29.56 10.36
N PRO A 89 17.53 -28.22 10.15
CA PRO A 89 18.72 -27.62 9.58
C PRO A 89 19.93 -27.95 10.44
N VAL A 90 21.02 -28.38 9.79
CA VAL A 90 22.22 -28.84 10.45
C VAL A 90 23.33 -27.80 10.31
N LEU A 91 24.00 -27.45 11.40
CA LEU A 91 25.21 -26.66 11.34
C LEU A 91 26.38 -27.61 10.89
N ARG A 92 26.92 -27.35 9.69
CA ARG A 92 28.13 -28.00 9.20
C ARG A 92 29.20 -26.94 8.93
N ASN A 93 30.37 -27.10 9.52
CA ASN A 93 31.52 -26.17 9.37
C ASN A 93 31.17 -24.67 9.66
N GLY A 94 30.24 -24.40 10.57
CA GLY A 94 29.82 -23.05 10.90
C GLY A 94 28.76 -22.45 9.96
N GLU A 95 28.30 -23.21 8.97
CA GLU A 95 27.24 -22.82 8.05
C GLU A 95 25.94 -23.58 8.35
N LEU A 96 24.80 -22.89 8.26
CA LEU A 96 23.48 -23.49 8.42
C LEU A 96 23.05 -24.12 7.09
N VAL A 97 22.77 -25.41 7.07
CA VAL A 97 22.35 -26.16 5.88
C VAL A 97 20.90 -26.58 6.03
N HIS A 98 20.08 -26.24 5.04
CA HIS A 98 18.67 -26.64 4.91
C HIS A 98 18.52 -27.73 3.84
N VAL A 99 17.81 -28.81 4.15
CA VAL A 99 17.48 -29.86 3.17
C VAL A 99 16.08 -29.58 2.61
N VAL A 100 15.98 -29.35 1.30
CA VAL A 100 14.76 -29.00 0.59
C VAL A 100 13.73 -30.14 0.67
N ARG A 101 12.50 -29.80 1.04
CA ARG A 101 11.37 -30.73 1.14
C ARG A 101 10.47 -30.64 -0.09
N LYS A 102 9.64 -31.65 -0.24
CA LYS A 102 8.64 -31.69 -1.31
C LYS A 102 7.73 -30.46 -1.26
N LYS A 103 7.60 -29.75 -2.39
CA LYS A 103 6.84 -28.53 -2.58
C LYS A 103 7.40 -27.28 -1.87
N GLU A 104 8.58 -27.32 -1.27
CA GLU A 104 9.23 -26.08 -0.82
C GLU A 104 9.69 -25.24 -2.03
N THR A 105 9.72 -23.95 -1.83
CA THR A 105 10.17 -22.97 -2.83
C THR A 105 11.31 -22.15 -2.26
N LEU A 106 12.20 -21.63 -3.12
CA LEU A 106 13.26 -20.70 -2.69
C LEU A 106 12.71 -19.53 -1.88
N PHE A 107 11.56 -19.01 -2.29
CA PHE A 107 10.88 -17.96 -1.56
C PHE A 107 10.41 -18.42 -0.17
N GLY A 108 9.84 -19.62 -0.05
CA GLY A 108 9.46 -20.20 1.23
C GLY A 108 10.66 -20.37 2.17
N ILE A 109 11.77 -20.86 1.63
CA ILE A 109 13.02 -21.09 2.39
C ILE A 109 13.66 -19.75 2.79
N SER A 110 13.73 -18.75 1.89
CA SER A 110 14.25 -17.41 2.22
C SER A 110 13.45 -16.75 3.34
N ARG A 111 12.12 -16.87 3.31
CA ARG A 111 11.24 -16.42 4.37
C ARG A 111 11.43 -17.17 5.68
N GLN A 112 11.56 -18.49 5.62
CA GLN A 112 11.75 -19.32 6.79
C GLN A 112 13.00 -18.93 7.60
N TYR A 113 14.07 -18.49 6.91
CA TYR A 113 15.34 -18.13 7.53
C TYR A 113 15.58 -16.62 7.60
N ASN A 114 14.63 -15.80 7.11
CA ASN A 114 14.74 -14.34 7.04
C ASN A 114 16.03 -13.87 6.35
N VAL A 115 16.35 -14.50 5.21
CA VAL A 115 17.48 -14.16 4.36
C VAL A 115 16.97 -13.67 3.00
N ASP A 116 17.71 -12.76 2.38
CA ASP A 116 17.38 -12.30 1.04
C ASP A 116 17.53 -13.43 0.03
N ILE A 117 16.57 -13.53 -0.90
CA ILE A 117 16.54 -14.62 -1.88
C ILE A 117 17.75 -14.58 -2.83
N ASN A 118 18.27 -13.38 -3.13
CA ASN A 118 19.45 -13.24 -3.97
C ASN A 118 20.71 -13.70 -3.22
N GLN A 119 20.83 -13.37 -1.94
CA GLN A 119 21.91 -13.87 -1.07
C GLN A 119 21.85 -15.40 -0.93
N LEU A 120 20.63 -15.96 -0.86
CA LEU A 120 20.44 -17.41 -0.84
C LEU A 120 20.88 -18.06 -2.15
N LEU A 121 20.56 -17.43 -3.30
CA LEU A 121 20.98 -17.89 -4.63
C LEU A 121 22.48 -17.69 -4.89
N GLU A 122 23.07 -16.58 -4.47
CA GLU A 122 24.51 -16.34 -4.58
C GLU A 122 25.32 -17.41 -3.84
N ARG A 123 24.81 -17.84 -2.67
CA ARG A 123 25.43 -18.89 -1.88
C ARG A 123 25.17 -20.30 -2.41
N ASN A 124 24.11 -20.46 -3.22
CA ASN A 124 23.66 -21.72 -3.80
C ASN A 124 23.38 -21.57 -5.31
N PRO A 125 24.42 -21.41 -6.15
CA PRO A 125 24.21 -21.12 -7.59
C PRO A 125 23.44 -22.25 -8.32
N GLU A 126 23.41 -23.46 -7.80
CA GLU A 126 22.62 -24.57 -8.31
C GLU A 126 21.16 -24.55 -7.83
N GLY A 127 20.80 -23.65 -6.91
CA GLY A 127 19.48 -23.53 -6.28
C GLY A 127 18.36 -22.97 -7.17
N LEU A 128 18.64 -22.60 -8.41
CA LEU A 128 17.65 -22.09 -9.37
C LEU A 128 16.54 -23.10 -9.68
N THR A 129 16.83 -24.41 -9.54
CA THR A 129 15.83 -25.47 -9.69
C THR A 129 15.87 -26.36 -8.46
N LEU A 130 15.00 -26.09 -7.49
CA LEU A 130 14.91 -26.89 -6.26
C LEU A 130 14.46 -28.32 -6.55
N GLN A 131 15.20 -29.28 -5.98
CA GLN A 131 14.83 -30.69 -5.94
C GLN A 131 14.68 -31.16 -4.50
N GLU A 132 13.74 -32.05 -4.24
CA GLU A 132 13.57 -32.67 -2.92
C GLU A 132 14.84 -33.39 -2.51
N GLY A 133 15.33 -33.08 -1.30
CA GLY A 133 16.59 -33.63 -0.77
C GLY A 133 17.83 -32.79 -1.09
N MET A 134 17.71 -31.71 -1.88
CA MET A 134 18.82 -30.79 -2.15
C MET A 134 19.23 -30.05 -0.87
N GLU A 135 20.52 -29.92 -0.63
CA GLU A 135 21.08 -29.16 0.50
C GLU A 135 21.33 -27.71 0.06
N LEU A 136 20.77 -26.76 0.80
CA LEU A 136 20.99 -25.32 0.60
C LEU A 136 21.73 -24.73 1.79
N VAL A 137 22.82 -24.02 1.53
CA VAL A 137 23.53 -23.23 2.53
C VAL A 137 22.78 -21.94 2.79
N ILE A 138 22.35 -21.73 4.01
CA ILE A 138 21.62 -20.53 4.43
C ILE A 138 22.62 -19.46 4.89
N PRO A 139 22.72 -18.30 4.23
CA PRO A 139 23.61 -17.21 4.61
C PRO A 139 23.09 -16.50 5.87
N VAL A 140 23.26 -17.13 7.03
CA VAL A 140 22.99 -16.47 8.32
C VAL A 140 24.21 -15.63 8.66
N ALA A 141 24.04 -14.32 8.80
CA ALA A 141 25.03 -13.46 9.39
C ALA A 141 25.21 -13.91 10.85
N LEU A 142 26.24 -14.69 11.12
CA LEU A 142 26.74 -14.88 12.46
C LEU A 142 27.13 -13.48 12.94
N VAL A 143 26.47 -12.99 13.98
CA VAL A 143 26.85 -11.77 14.70
C VAL A 143 28.18 -12.11 15.39
N SER A 144 29.24 -12.15 14.61
CA SER A 144 30.61 -12.09 15.12
C SER A 144 30.86 -10.63 15.45
N GLY A 145 30.96 -10.34 16.75
CA GLY A 145 31.33 -9.04 17.24
C GLY A 145 32.68 -8.61 16.65
N THR A 146 32.63 -7.81 15.63
CA THR A 146 33.73 -6.92 15.26
C THR A 146 33.41 -5.57 15.83
N ALA A 147 34.22 -5.14 16.78
CA ALA A 147 34.18 -3.82 17.36
C ALA A 147 34.15 -2.74 16.27
N PRO A 148 33.35 -1.69 16.44
CA PRO A 148 33.31 -0.61 15.47
C PRO A 148 34.66 0.05 15.41
N SER A 149 35.21 0.16 14.20
CA SER A 149 36.38 0.98 13.89
C SER A 149 36.15 2.38 14.42
N ALA A 150 37.13 2.90 15.15
CA ALA A 150 37.09 4.17 15.84
C ALA A 150 36.65 5.30 14.90
N VAL A 151 35.46 5.82 15.13
CA VAL A 151 35.03 7.11 14.59
C VAL A 151 35.88 8.20 15.27
N LYS A 152 36.58 8.98 14.45
CA LYS A 152 37.32 10.16 14.80
C LYS A 152 36.46 11.05 15.73
N PRO A 153 36.98 11.59 16.84
CA PRO A 153 36.20 12.40 17.74
C PRO A 153 35.62 13.62 17.01
N ALA A 154 34.29 13.77 17.04
CA ALA A 154 33.62 14.98 16.60
C ALA A 154 34.03 16.14 17.50
N GLU A 155 34.24 17.31 16.91
CA GLU A 155 34.50 18.58 17.59
C GLU A 155 33.36 18.91 18.58
N PRO A 156 33.62 19.66 19.65
CA PRO A 156 32.62 19.95 20.68
C PRO A 156 31.44 20.71 20.08
N THR A 157 30.30 20.06 20.04
CA THR A 157 29.04 20.69 19.63
C THR A 157 28.59 21.64 20.72
N THR A 158 28.47 22.92 20.40
CA THR A 158 27.80 23.92 21.26
C THR A 158 26.31 23.63 21.28
N GLY A 159 25.69 23.68 22.44
CA GLY A 159 24.26 23.39 22.59
C GLY A 159 23.74 23.69 24.00
N THR A 160 22.42 23.69 24.14
CA THR A 160 21.71 23.92 25.40
C THR A 160 21.48 22.61 26.14
N SER A 161 21.84 22.52 27.42
CA SER A 161 21.54 21.36 28.26
C SER A 161 20.07 21.37 28.69
N HIS A 162 19.36 20.25 28.51
CA HIS A 162 17.98 20.06 28.94
C HIS A 162 17.87 18.86 29.88
N THR A 163 17.18 19.03 31.03
CA THR A 163 16.85 17.93 31.94
C THR A 163 15.50 17.32 31.52
N VAL A 164 15.51 16.07 31.12
CA VAL A 164 14.34 15.34 30.59
C VAL A 164 13.26 15.22 31.66
N GLN A 165 12.06 15.70 31.37
CA GLN A 165 10.90 15.57 32.24
C GLN A 165 10.18 14.22 32.00
N PRO A 166 9.39 13.72 32.98
CA PRO A 166 8.55 12.55 32.78
C PRO A 166 7.66 12.71 31.53
N SER A 167 7.60 11.68 30.68
CA SER A 167 6.83 11.63 29.43
C SER A 167 7.39 12.47 28.25
N GLU A 168 8.54 13.13 28.41
CA GLU A 168 9.22 13.75 27.27
C GLU A 168 9.86 12.68 26.35
N THR A 169 9.82 12.94 25.05
CA THR A 169 10.42 12.11 24.01
C THR A 169 11.40 12.93 23.17
N LEU A 170 12.31 12.28 22.46
CA LEU A 170 13.21 12.98 21.51
C LEU A 170 12.40 13.83 20.52
N PHE A 171 11.25 13.33 20.08
CA PHE A 171 10.37 14.07 19.18
C PHE A 171 9.79 15.33 19.83
N SER A 172 9.33 15.24 21.11
CA SER A 172 8.81 16.41 21.82
C SER A 172 9.90 17.46 22.11
N LEU A 173 11.12 17.02 22.39
CA LEU A 173 12.28 17.89 22.55
C LEU A 173 12.68 18.53 21.21
N GLY A 174 12.74 17.76 20.13
CA GLY A 174 12.99 18.27 18.79
C GLY A 174 12.01 19.37 18.39
N LYS A 175 10.71 19.16 18.65
CA LYS A 175 9.66 20.15 18.40
C LYS A 175 9.81 21.41 19.29
N ARG A 176 10.18 21.24 20.56
CA ARG A 176 10.34 22.35 21.52
C ARG A 176 11.51 23.25 21.14
N TYR A 177 12.64 22.67 20.73
CA TYR A 177 13.89 23.39 20.48
C TYR A 177 14.16 23.66 18.99
N GLY A 178 13.27 23.21 18.08
CA GLY A 178 13.44 23.37 16.63
C GLY A 178 14.62 22.57 16.07
N VAL A 179 14.96 21.44 16.67
CA VAL A 179 16.10 20.60 16.32
C VAL A 179 15.62 19.21 15.92
N ASP A 180 16.25 18.63 14.90
CA ASP A 180 15.96 17.26 14.46
C ASP A 180 16.17 16.28 15.64
N PRO A 181 15.19 15.41 15.97
CA PRO A 181 15.33 14.38 16.99
C PRO A 181 16.57 13.49 16.82
N GLU A 182 16.97 13.18 15.59
CA GLU A 182 18.20 12.40 15.31
C GLU A 182 19.48 13.23 15.59
N ALA A 183 19.44 14.55 15.41
CA ALA A 183 20.55 15.40 15.78
C ALA A 183 20.73 15.48 17.32
N ILE A 184 19.63 15.51 18.08
CA ILE A 184 19.65 15.44 19.55
C ILE A 184 20.24 14.09 19.99
N LYS A 185 19.81 13.00 19.38
CA LYS A 185 20.31 11.65 19.66
C LYS A 185 21.79 11.50 19.35
N ALA A 186 22.25 12.01 18.21
CA ALA A 186 23.66 11.99 17.82
C ALA A 186 24.54 12.80 18.77
N ALA A 187 24.11 13.99 19.19
CA ALA A 187 24.82 14.87 20.15
C ALA A 187 24.97 14.24 21.55
N ASN A 188 24.17 13.22 21.86
CA ASN A 188 24.15 12.50 23.15
C ASN A 188 24.63 11.05 23.06
N GLY A 189 25.56 10.75 22.16
CA GLY A 189 26.18 9.43 22.06
C GLY A 189 25.24 8.32 21.57
N GLY A 190 24.18 8.69 20.81
CA GLY A 190 23.21 7.74 20.24
C GLY A 190 22.14 7.25 21.21
N LEU A 191 22.20 7.61 22.50
CA LEU A 191 21.22 7.22 23.54
C LEU A 191 20.84 5.73 23.51
N PRO A 192 21.76 4.79 23.67
CA PRO A 192 21.51 3.36 23.53
C PRO A 192 20.49 2.80 24.54
N GLU A 193 20.32 3.49 25.68
CA GLU A 193 19.32 3.15 26.70
C GLU A 193 18.04 4.00 26.61
N GLY A 194 17.88 4.77 25.54
CA GLY A 194 16.76 5.68 25.33
C GLY A 194 16.82 6.94 26.19
N LEU A 195 15.77 7.77 26.10
CA LEU A 195 15.63 9.01 26.86
C LEU A 195 15.05 8.68 28.25
N LYS A 196 15.77 9.00 29.32
CA LYS A 196 15.30 8.73 30.70
C LYS A 196 14.90 10.02 31.40
N ALA A 197 13.78 10.04 32.09
CA ALA A 197 13.36 11.16 32.92
C ALA A 197 14.43 11.44 34.00
N GLY A 198 14.80 12.72 34.15
CA GLY A 198 15.85 13.17 35.05
C GLY A 198 17.27 13.15 34.46
N SER A 199 17.50 12.56 33.31
CA SER A 199 18.80 12.67 32.61
C SER A 199 18.96 14.03 31.95
N VAL A 200 20.21 14.48 31.84
CA VAL A 200 20.56 15.74 31.14
C VAL A 200 20.97 15.37 29.73
N VAL A 201 20.33 15.96 28.74
CA VAL A 201 20.65 15.80 27.31
C VAL A 201 21.12 17.14 26.73
N LEU A 202 22.10 17.08 25.84
CA LEU A 202 22.57 18.20 25.07
C LEU A 202 21.65 18.39 23.85
N ILE A 203 21.05 19.57 23.76
CA ILE A 203 20.27 19.99 22.60
C ILE A 203 21.22 20.84 21.75
N PRO A 204 21.66 20.39 20.58
CA PRO A 204 22.54 21.17 19.72
C PRO A 204 21.83 22.46 19.31
N ASP A 205 22.59 23.56 19.19
CA ASP A 205 22.03 24.83 18.73
C ASP A 205 21.39 24.65 17.37
N ALA A 206 20.16 25.16 17.22
CA ALA A 206 19.49 25.18 15.93
C ALA A 206 20.44 25.90 14.96
N ARG A 207 20.91 25.20 13.93
CA ARG A 207 21.61 25.88 12.85
C ARG A 207 20.67 26.97 12.34
N PRO A 208 21.14 28.23 12.17
CA PRO A 208 20.28 29.26 11.59
C PRO A 208 19.73 28.70 10.30
N ASP A 209 18.41 28.84 10.12
CA ASP A 209 17.68 28.39 8.98
C ASP A 209 18.51 28.50 7.70
N VAL A 210 19.10 27.39 7.31
CA VAL A 210 19.34 27.18 5.91
C VAL A 210 17.92 27.03 5.39
N GLU A 211 17.38 28.10 4.80
CA GLU A 211 16.22 28.06 3.92
C GLU A 211 16.23 26.69 3.25
N PRO A 212 15.17 25.86 3.37
CA PRO A 212 15.22 24.52 2.78
C PRO A 212 15.69 24.74 1.36
N ALA A 213 16.91 24.34 1.07
CA ALA A 213 17.50 24.55 -0.25
C ALA A 213 16.45 24.04 -1.20
N LYS A 214 15.87 24.94 -2.00
CA LYS A 214 15.01 24.56 -3.13
C LYS A 214 15.69 23.34 -3.70
N PRO A 215 15.02 22.19 -3.82
CA PRO A 215 15.68 20.97 -4.23
C PRO A 215 16.55 21.35 -5.42
N VAL A 216 17.87 21.31 -5.21
CA VAL A 216 18.81 21.54 -6.29
C VAL A 216 18.55 20.35 -7.19
N VAL A 217 17.70 20.58 -8.17
CA VAL A 217 17.51 19.66 -9.30
C VAL A 217 18.92 19.53 -9.85
N ARG A 218 19.63 18.48 -9.43
CA ARG A 218 20.89 18.10 -10.04
C ARG A 218 20.52 17.56 -11.41
N ILE A 219 20.25 18.48 -12.33
CA ILE A 219 20.13 18.18 -13.74
C ILE A 219 21.47 17.53 -14.10
N ARG A 220 21.47 16.22 -14.21
CA ARG A 220 22.57 15.49 -14.85
C ARG A 220 22.44 15.79 -16.32
N GLU A 221 23.08 16.84 -16.77
CA GLU A 221 23.01 17.43 -18.13
C GLU A 221 23.37 16.47 -19.28
N SER A 222 23.52 15.18 -19.04
CA SER A 222 23.94 14.23 -20.07
C SER A 222 23.37 12.81 -19.99
N MET A 223 22.46 12.49 -19.07
CA MET A 223 21.88 11.13 -19.09
C MET A 223 20.65 11.08 -20.00
N ARG A 224 20.78 10.35 -21.08
CA ARG A 224 19.66 9.93 -21.92
C ARG A 224 19.05 8.66 -21.36
N TYR A 225 17.80 8.73 -20.91
CA TYR A 225 17.07 7.56 -20.44
C TYR A 225 16.46 6.80 -21.62
N LYS A 226 16.45 5.47 -21.56
CA LYS A 226 15.77 4.61 -22.52
C LYS A 226 14.39 4.22 -21.97
N VAL A 227 13.34 4.64 -22.67
CA VAL A 227 11.94 4.42 -22.25
C VAL A 227 11.25 3.54 -23.28
N GLY A 228 10.61 2.47 -22.82
CA GLY A 228 9.80 1.59 -23.64
C GLY A 228 8.30 1.85 -23.41
N MET A 229 7.55 2.23 -24.42
CA MET A 229 6.08 2.25 -24.40
C MET A 229 5.55 0.99 -25.05
N LEU A 230 4.99 0.09 -24.27
CA LEU A 230 4.52 -1.22 -24.71
C LEU A 230 2.98 -1.23 -24.68
N LEU A 231 2.38 -0.93 -25.85
CA LEU A 231 0.95 -0.66 -25.97
C LEU A 231 0.26 -1.67 -26.89
N PRO A 232 -1.00 -2.03 -26.64
CA PRO A 232 -1.73 -3.02 -27.45
C PRO A 232 -2.32 -2.39 -28.72
N PHE A 233 -1.48 -1.94 -29.65
CA PHE A 233 -1.98 -1.39 -30.91
C PHE A 233 -2.66 -2.45 -31.79
N SER A 234 -2.27 -3.71 -31.67
CA SER A 234 -2.87 -4.85 -32.35
C SER A 234 -3.05 -4.62 -33.87
N ILE A 235 -1.97 -4.13 -34.52
CA ILE A 235 -1.97 -3.66 -35.91
C ILE A 235 -2.57 -4.72 -36.86
N SER A 236 -2.20 -6.00 -36.71
CA SER A 236 -2.72 -7.09 -37.53
C SER A 236 -4.23 -7.31 -37.43
N ARG A 237 -4.81 -7.00 -36.26
CA ARG A 237 -6.27 -7.05 -36.04
C ARG A 237 -6.97 -5.93 -36.80
N ASN A 238 -6.43 -4.72 -36.71
CA ASN A 238 -6.99 -3.56 -37.40
C ASN A 238 -6.89 -3.72 -38.93
N ASP A 239 -5.79 -4.25 -39.46
CA ASP A 239 -5.68 -4.59 -40.86
C ASP A 239 -6.81 -5.51 -41.34
N SER A 240 -7.23 -6.44 -40.47
CA SER A 240 -8.36 -7.33 -40.76
C SER A 240 -9.68 -6.58 -40.74
N VAL A 241 -9.91 -5.71 -39.76
CA VAL A 241 -11.14 -4.89 -39.64
C VAL A 241 -11.30 -4.02 -40.87
N PHE A 242 -10.28 -3.25 -41.25
CA PHE A 242 -10.32 -2.34 -42.39
C PHE A 242 -10.47 -3.06 -43.74
N ARG A 243 -9.89 -4.25 -43.88
CA ARG A 243 -10.07 -5.05 -45.13
C ARG A 243 -11.51 -5.57 -45.34
N HIS A 244 -12.27 -5.76 -44.26
CA HIS A 244 -13.62 -6.28 -44.31
C HIS A 244 -14.71 -5.20 -44.18
N ALA A 245 -14.33 -3.96 -43.85
CA ALA A 245 -15.27 -2.84 -43.78
C ALA A 245 -15.76 -2.45 -45.18
N ARG A 246 -17.05 -2.14 -45.31
CA ARG A 246 -17.65 -1.72 -46.58
C ARG A 246 -17.32 -0.29 -46.97
N SER A 247 -17.01 0.56 -45.96
CA SER A 247 -16.49 1.90 -46.14
C SER A 247 -15.53 2.24 -44.99
N ALA A 248 -14.68 3.27 -45.19
CA ALA A 248 -13.80 3.76 -44.10
C ALA A 248 -14.59 4.37 -42.93
N GLU A 249 -15.81 4.82 -43.16
CA GLU A 249 -16.71 5.41 -42.15
C GLU A 249 -17.38 4.33 -41.27
N GLU A 250 -17.52 3.08 -41.79
CA GLU A 250 -18.06 1.93 -41.05
C GLU A 250 -16.97 1.15 -40.29
N ALA A 251 -15.70 1.44 -40.57
CA ALA A 251 -14.57 0.76 -39.93
C ALA A 251 -14.28 1.39 -38.57
N ASP A 252 -14.71 0.72 -37.51
CA ASP A 252 -14.31 1.12 -36.17
C ASP A 252 -13.02 0.40 -35.77
N TYR A 253 -12.14 1.09 -35.03
CA TYR A 253 -10.93 0.48 -34.51
C TYR A 253 -11.25 -0.63 -33.53
N TYR A 254 -10.44 -1.70 -33.58
CA TYR A 254 -10.43 -2.70 -32.52
C TYR A 254 -10.23 -1.99 -31.15
N GLU A 255 -11.10 -2.25 -30.17
CA GLU A 255 -11.17 -1.47 -28.93
C GLU A 255 -9.81 -1.32 -28.20
N PRO A 256 -8.97 -2.36 -28.04
CA PRO A 256 -7.64 -2.19 -27.47
C PRO A 256 -6.74 -1.23 -28.26
N THR A 257 -6.90 -1.16 -29.58
CA THR A 257 -6.17 -0.20 -30.42
C THR A 257 -6.62 1.23 -30.15
N ARG A 258 -7.93 1.46 -30.06
CA ARG A 258 -8.49 2.78 -29.74
C ARG A 258 -7.89 3.29 -28.42
N VAL A 259 -7.94 2.43 -27.38
CA VAL A 259 -7.35 2.70 -26.07
C VAL A 259 -5.84 3.02 -26.19
N ALA A 260 -5.09 2.19 -26.93
CA ALA A 260 -3.64 2.36 -27.10
C ALA A 260 -3.30 3.67 -27.84
N VAL A 261 -4.06 4.04 -28.86
CA VAL A 261 -3.85 5.28 -29.64
C VAL A 261 -4.14 6.51 -28.78
N GLN A 262 -5.26 6.52 -28.06
CA GLN A 262 -5.61 7.61 -27.16
C GLN A 262 -4.54 7.79 -26.05
N PHE A 263 -4.16 6.70 -25.40
CA PHE A 263 -3.10 6.70 -24.40
C PHE A 263 -1.77 7.23 -24.97
N TYR A 264 -1.37 6.75 -26.15
CA TYR A 264 -0.14 7.18 -26.81
C TYR A 264 -0.15 8.67 -27.16
N ASN A 265 -1.27 9.18 -27.67
CA ASN A 265 -1.40 10.59 -28.02
C ASN A 265 -1.26 11.48 -26.78
N GLY A 266 -1.89 11.10 -25.68
CA GLY A 266 -1.70 11.78 -24.40
C GLY A 266 -0.26 11.71 -23.88
N ALA A 267 0.34 10.53 -23.95
CA ALA A 267 1.74 10.32 -23.57
C ALA A 267 2.70 11.20 -24.41
N ARG A 268 2.43 11.36 -25.71
CA ARG A 268 3.21 12.27 -26.58
C ARG A 268 3.15 13.72 -26.10
N MET A 269 1.97 14.20 -25.70
CA MET A 269 1.84 15.56 -25.16
C MET A 269 2.60 15.73 -23.85
N ALA A 270 2.66 14.68 -23.01
CA ALA A 270 3.47 14.68 -21.80
C ALA A 270 4.97 14.73 -22.11
N LEU A 271 5.44 13.96 -23.10
CA LEU A 271 6.83 13.97 -23.56
C LEU A 271 7.24 15.36 -24.07
N ASP A 272 6.42 15.99 -24.91
CA ASP A 272 6.68 17.34 -25.42
C ASP A 272 6.75 18.39 -24.28
N SER A 273 5.97 18.19 -23.24
CA SER A 273 5.97 19.07 -22.05
C SER A 273 7.24 18.87 -21.22
N LEU A 274 7.70 17.63 -21.07
CA LEU A 274 8.90 17.27 -20.31
C LEU A 274 10.19 17.64 -21.05
N GLU A 275 10.21 17.56 -22.39
CA GLU A 275 11.32 18.04 -23.20
C GLU A 275 11.59 19.53 -22.97
N LYS A 276 10.53 20.34 -22.87
CA LYS A 276 10.64 21.77 -22.50
C LYS A 276 11.20 21.98 -21.09
N LEU A 277 11.07 20.98 -20.21
CA LEU A 277 11.63 20.98 -18.86
C LEU A 277 13.05 20.40 -18.80
N GLY A 278 13.63 20.01 -19.95
CA GLY A 278 15.00 19.50 -20.04
C GLY A 278 15.15 17.99 -19.88
N LEU A 279 14.07 17.21 -19.98
CA LEU A 279 14.17 15.75 -20.04
C LEU A 279 14.66 15.31 -21.41
N TYR A 280 15.70 14.48 -21.45
CA TYR A 280 16.17 13.81 -22.66
C TYR A 280 15.96 12.30 -22.51
N ALA A 281 15.09 11.73 -23.36
CA ALA A 281 14.79 10.31 -23.37
C ALA A 281 14.73 9.76 -24.80
N ASP A 282 15.27 8.56 -24.99
CA ASP A 282 15.08 7.77 -26.20
C ASP A 282 13.85 6.88 -25.99
N VAL A 283 12.75 7.20 -26.68
CA VAL A 283 11.46 6.51 -26.48
C VAL A 283 11.23 5.53 -27.62
N SER A 284 11.16 4.24 -27.28
CA SER A 284 10.78 3.16 -28.19
C SER A 284 9.32 2.79 -27.96
N VAL A 285 8.52 2.80 -29.04
CA VAL A 285 7.10 2.43 -28.99
C VAL A 285 6.93 1.09 -29.67
N LEU A 286 6.39 0.10 -28.95
CA LEU A 286 6.26 -1.27 -29.42
C LEU A 286 4.82 -1.74 -29.34
N ASP A 287 4.35 -2.39 -30.41
CA ASP A 287 3.06 -3.07 -30.40
C ASP A 287 3.15 -4.38 -29.63
N MET A 288 2.44 -4.46 -28.50
CA MET A 288 2.35 -5.68 -27.69
C MET A 288 1.33 -6.68 -28.23
N GLY A 289 0.50 -6.28 -29.21
CA GLY A 289 -0.61 -7.13 -29.63
C GLY A 289 -1.56 -7.47 -28.47
N ASP A 290 -2.31 -8.56 -28.62
CA ASP A 290 -3.31 -8.99 -27.63
C ASP A 290 -3.14 -10.45 -27.16
N GLY A 291 -2.04 -11.11 -27.49
CA GLY A 291 -1.84 -12.53 -27.22
C GLY A 291 -0.44 -12.93 -26.75
N MET A 292 -0.37 -14.10 -26.15
CA MET A 292 0.87 -14.70 -25.60
C MET A 292 2.03 -14.76 -26.60
N LYS A 293 1.71 -15.01 -27.89
CA LYS A 293 2.71 -15.09 -28.96
C LYS A 293 3.36 -13.74 -29.19
N ASP A 294 2.55 -12.69 -29.26
CA ASP A 294 3.03 -11.32 -29.49
C ASP A 294 3.86 -10.82 -28.31
N TRP A 295 3.37 -11.02 -27.09
CA TRP A 295 4.09 -10.65 -25.86
C TRP A 295 5.45 -11.35 -25.78
N SER A 296 5.50 -12.67 -26.09
CA SER A 296 6.75 -13.43 -26.10
C SER A 296 7.72 -12.97 -27.19
N ALA A 297 7.22 -12.51 -28.33
CA ALA A 297 8.07 -11.96 -29.40
C ALA A 297 8.71 -10.64 -28.98
N VAL A 298 7.94 -9.74 -28.37
CA VAL A 298 8.45 -8.44 -27.89
C VAL A 298 9.43 -8.62 -26.73
N THR A 299 9.10 -9.41 -25.72
CA THR A 299 9.95 -9.57 -24.53
C THR A 299 11.28 -10.29 -24.80
N LYS A 300 11.41 -11.01 -25.93
CA LYS A 300 12.66 -11.65 -26.35
C LYS A 300 13.58 -10.74 -27.18
N ARG A 301 13.16 -9.53 -27.52
CA ARG A 301 13.99 -8.58 -28.27
C ARG A 301 15.22 -8.19 -27.44
N PRO A 302 16.42 -8.09 -28.05
CA PRO A 302 17.64 -7.70 -27.33
C PRO A 302 17.58 -6.30 -26.73
N ASP A 303 16.92 -5.35 -27.40
CA ASP A 303 16.79 -3.95 -26.96
C ASP A 303 15.96 -3.79 -25.68
N ILE A 304 15.12 -4.75 -25.35
CA ILE A 304 14.35 -4.76 -24.08
C ILE A 304 15.28 -4.74 -22.85
N GLN A 305 16.47 -5.34 -22.93
CA GLN A 305 17.43 -5.36 -21.82
C GLN A 305 18.06 -4.00 -21.51
N GLU A 306 18.00 -3.07 -22.46
CA GLU A 306 18.63 -1.76 -22.34
C GLU A 306 17.67 -0.67 -21.84
N VAL A 307 16.38 -0.99 -21.70
CA VAL A 307 15.34 -0.04 -21.27
C VAL A 307 15.44 0.19 -19.77
N ASP A 308 15.30 1.44 -19.35
CA ASP A 308 15.32 1.88 -17.95
C ASP A 308 13.93 1.92 -17.31
N LEU A 309 12.91 2.30 -18.10
CA LEU A 309 11.53 2.45 -17.69
C LEU A 309 10.58 1.95 -18.77
N PHE A 310 9.63 1.09 -18.39
CA PHE A 310 8.53 0.70 -19.26
C PHE A 310 7.20 1.33 -18.83
N ILE A 311 6.46 1.89 -19.79
CA ILE A 311 5.06 2.30 -19.65
C ILE A 311 4.21 1.28 -20.41
N GLY A 312 3.38 0.52 -19.70
CA GLY A 312 2.81 -0.74 -20.18
C GLY A 312 3.73 -1.94 -19.89
N PRO A 313 3.35 -3.15 -20.29
CA PRO A 313 2.13 -3.52 -21.01
C PRO A 313 0.84 -3.35 -20.18
N PHE A 314 -0.31 -3.47 -20.86
CA PHE A 314 -1.63 -3.34 -20.22
C PHE A 314 -2.11 -4.65 -19.60
N HIS A 315 -1.60 -5.78 -20.02
CA HIS A 315 -2.04 -7.08 -19.56
C HIS A 315 -1.09 -7.68 -18.52
N ARG A 316 -1.64 -8.20 -17.42
CA ARG A 316 -0.86 -8.75 -16.29
C ARG A 316 0.17 -9.79 -16.72
N THR A 317 -0.22 -10.78 -17.53
CA THR A 317 0.70 -11.84 -17.98
C THR A 317 1.86 -11.30 -18.82
N ALA A 318 1.61 -10.25 -19.62
CA ALA A 318 2.66 -9.57 -20.38
C ALA A 318 3.64 -8.83 -19.46
N ILE A 319 3.13 -8.18 -18.39
CA ILE A 319 3.95 -7.54 -17.35
C ILE A 319 4.83 -8.58 -16.64
N GLU A 320 4.26 -9.73 -16.27
CA GLU A 320 5.01 -10.82 -15.64
C GLU A 320 6.12 -11.38 -16.55
N GLN A 321 5.87 -11.49 -17.85
CA GLN A 321 6.90 -11.90 -18.82
C GLN A 321 8.00 -10.84 -18.96
N LEU A 322 7.61 -9.56 -19.05
CA LEU A 322 8.54 -8.45 -19.16
C LEU A 322 9.43 -8.31 -17.93
N ALA A 323 8.87 -8.43 -16.72
CA ALA A 323 9.61 -8.37 -15.47
C ALA A 323 10.67 -9.48 -15.33
N ARG A 324 10.39 -10.66 -15.92
CA ARG A 324 11.39 -11.74 -16.01
C ARG A 324 12.46 -11.47 -17.08
N ALA A 325 12.07 -10.83 -18.18
CA ALA A 325 12.98 -10.50 -19.27
C ALA A 325 13.92 -9.36 -18.90
N ASN A 326 13.45 -8.32 -18.21
CA ASN A 326 14.26 -7.22 -17.69
C ASN A 326 13.89 -6.96 -16.23
N SER A 327 14.70 -7.46 -15.30
CA SER A 327 14.48 -7.34 -13.86
C SER A 327 14.95 -5.99 -13.26
N ARG A 328 15.66 -5.16 -14.03
CA ARG A 328 16.21 -3.88 -13.58
C ARG A 328 15.29 -2.71 -13.85
N ALA A 329 14.63 -2.73 -15.02
CA ALA A 329 13.75 -1.65 -15.42
C ALA A 329 12.50 -1.59 -14.55
N HIS A 330 12.05 -0.38 -14.26
CA HIS A 330 10.76 -0.17 -13.64
C HIS A 330 9.64 -0.32 -14.66
N ILE A 331 8.59 -1.06 -14.32
CA ILE A 331 7.46 -1.35 -15.22
C ILE A 331 6.19 -0.71 -14.66
N VAL A 332 5.58 0.17 -15.41
CA VAL A 332 4.34 0.85 -15.05
C VAL A 332 3.15 0.12 -15.67
N CYS A 333 2.25 -0.39 -14.82
CA CYS A 333 0.96 -0.92 -15.23
C CYS A 333 -0.08 0.21 -15.23
N PRO A 334 -0.41 0.82 -16.37
CA PRO A 334 -1.20 2.04 -16.41
C PRO A 334 -2.71 1.82 -16.29
N VAL A 335 -3.20 0.64 -16.67
CA VAL A 335 -4.63 0.32 -16.65
C VAL A 335 -5.02 -0.49 -15.43
N GLN A 336 -6.33 -0.58 -15.19
CA GLN A 336 -6.86 -1.28 -14.03
C GLN A 336 -6.48 -2.77 -14.03
N GLN A 337 -5.84 -3.20 -12.96
CA GLN A 337 -5.47 -4.59 -12.69
C GLN A 337 -5.69 -4.92 -11.21
N SER A 338 -5.78 -6.22 -10.89
CA SER A 338 -5.77 -6.66 -9.49
C SER A 338 -4.38 -6.43 -8.86
N ASN A 339 -4.33 -6.35 -7.52
CA ASN A 339 -3.05 -6.20 -6.81
C ASN A 339 -2.09 -7.39 -7.00
N LYS A 340 -2.57 -8.50 -7.58
CA LYS A 340 -1.69 -9.65 -7.93
C LYS A 340 -0.57 -9.27 -8.90
N VAL A 341 -0.74 -8.19 -9.67
CA VAL A 341 0.28 -7.73 -10.65
C VAL A 341 1.56 -7.22 -9.99
N ILE A 342 1.50 -6.82 -8.74
CA ILE A 342 2.66 -6.27 -8.00
C ILE A 342 3.23 -7.24 -6.96
N LEU A 343 2.59 -8.39 -6.72
CA LEU A 343 3.06 -9.34 -5.70
C LEU A 343 4.34 -10.04 -6.16
N GLY A 344 5.41 -9.93 -5.36
CA GLY A 344 6.72 -10.46 -5.67
C GLY A 344 7.41 -9.77 -6.85
N MET A 345 7.00 -8.55 -7.20
CA MET A 345 7.52 -7.78 -8.34
C MET A 345 7.93 -6.37 -7.91
N PRO A 346 9.06 -6.18 -7.23
CA PRO A 346 9.47 -4.93 -6.60
C PRO A 346 9.64 -3.76 -7.58
N THR A 347 9.90 -4.05 -8.85
CA THR A 347 10.06 -3.04 -9.92
C THR A 347 8.78 -2.74 -10.70
N VAL A 348 7.63 -3.24 -10.27
CA VAL A 348 6.35 -3.00 -10.94
C VAL A 348 5.51 -1.99 -10.16
N SER A 349 4.94 -1.03 -10.85
CA SER A 349 3.95 -0.08 -10.31
C SER A 349 2.60 -0.28 -10.95
N LYS A 350 1.54 -0.27 -10.13
CA LYS A 350 0.15 -0.24 -10.54
C LYS A 350 -0.44 1.14 -10.27
N VAL A 351 -0.94 1.81 -11.31
CA VAL A 351 -1.38 3.22 -11.22
C VAL A 351 -2.82 3.41 -10.77
N THR A 352 -3.71 2.48 -11.11
CA THR A 352 -5.13 2.62 -10.78
C THR A 352 -5.42 2.04 -9.40
N PRO A 353 -6.04 2.80 -8.47
CA PRO A 353 -6.51 2.29 -7.18
C PRO A 353 -7.48 1.12 -7.35
N THR A 354 -7.57 0.28 -6.34
CA THR A 354 -8.57 -0.77 -6.30
C THR A 354 -9.90 -0.27 -5.72
N ARG A 355 -10.97 -1.04 -5.96
CA ARG A 355 -12.26 -0.83 -5.28
C ARG A 355 -12.09 -0.74 -3.75
N SER A 356 -11.22 -1.58 -3.18
CA SER A 356 -10.88 -1.57 -1.76
C SER A 356 -10.27 -0.23 -1.30
N ASP A 357 -9.38 0.35 -2.12
CA ASP A 357 -8.75 1.63 -1.79
C ASP A 357 -9.79 2.76 -1.84
N MET A 358 -10.72 2.75 -2.81
CA MET A 358 -11.83 3.69 -2.90
C MET A 358 -12.78 3.58 -1.70
N VAL A 359 -13.17 2.36 -1.32
CA VAL A 359 -14.02 2.12 -0.13
C VAL A 359 -13.36 2.63 1.15
N LYS A 360 -12.08 2.34 1.35
CA LYS A 360 -11.32 2.82 2.52
C LYS A 360 -11.20 4.35 2.51
N HIS A 361 -10.99 4.94 1.34
CA HIS A 361 -10.88 6.40 1.20
C HIS A 361 -12.19 7.09 1.56
N ALA A 362 -13.31 6.64 0.99
CA ALA A 362 -14.64 7.15 1.31
C ALA A 362 -14.96 6.99 2.82
N ALA A 363 -14.65 5.85 3.40
CA ALA A 363 -14.86 5.61 4.82
C ALA A 363 -14.03 6.56 5.71
N ARG A 364 -12.74 6.77 5.41
CA ARG A 364 -11.90 7.74 6.13
C ARG A 364 -12.43 9.17 5.99
N TYR A 365 -12.83 9.56 4.79
CA TYR A 365 -13.43 10.86 4.54
C TYR A 365 -14.66 11.09 5.44
N VAL A 366 -15.58 10.13 5.47
CA VAL A 366 -16.77 10.19 6.34
C VAL A 366 -16.39 10.30 7.81
N GLY A 367 -15.52 9.45 8.30
CA GLY A 367 -15.09 9.47 9.69
C GLY A 367 -14.34 10.75 10.09
N THR A 368 -13.74 11.45 9.13
CA THR A 368 -13.03 12.70 9.37
C THR A 368 -13.95 13.92 9.24
N LYS A 369 -14.71 14.03 8.15
CA LYS A 369 -15.56 15.20 7.84
C LYS A 369 -16.89 15.20 8.58
N HIS A 370 -17.45 14.03 8.85
CA HIS A 370 -18.78 13.86 9.42
C HIS A 370 -18.78 13.18 10.80
N ALA A 371 -17.67 13.28 11.55
CA ALA A 371 -17.51 12.61 12.85
C ALA A 371 -18.64 12.92 13.86
N ASN A 372 -19.21 14.12 13.81
CA ASN A 372 -20.30 14.57 14.66
C ASN A 372 -21.71 14.16 14.16
N ALA A 373 -21.81 13.54 12.97
CA ALA A 373 -23.05 13.04 12.40
C ALA A 373 -23.43 11.65 12.93
N ASN A 374 -24.66 11.23 12.69
CA ASN A 374 -25.09 9.86 12.88
C ASN A 374 -24.65 9.00 11.68
N ILE A 375 -23.52 8.32 11.80
CA ILE A 375 -22.95 7.51 10.71
C ILE A 375 -23.50 6.08 10.81
N VAL A 376 -24.11 5.61 9.72
CA VAL A 376 -24.67 4.24 9.62
C VAL A 376 -24.01 3.52 8.44
N LEU A 377 -23.24 2.48 8.72
CA LEU A 377 -22.69 1.60 7.71
C LEU A 377 -23.68 0.48 7.38
N LEU A 378 -24.02 0.34 6.10
CA LEU A 378 -24.87 -0.74 5.63
C LEU A 378 -24.06 -1.98 5.30
N ARG A 379 -24.50 -3.11 5.81
CA ARG A 379 -23.87 -4.43 5.59
C ARG A 379 -24.93 -5.47 5.17
N PRO A 380 -25.49 -5.32 3.95
CA PRO A 380 -26.39 -6.35 3.42
C PRO A 380 -25.65 -7.70 3.32
N ASP A 381 -26.38 -8.81 3.44
CA ASP A 381 -25.77 -10.15 3.31
C ASP A 381 -25.52 -10.50 1.84
N ILE A 382 -24.51 -9.85 1.25
CA ILE A 382 -24.02 -10.07 -0.10
C ILE A 382 -22.61 -10.63 0.01
N ALA A 383 -22.44 -11.91 -0.33
CA ALA A 383 -21.19 -12.64 -0.07
C ALA A 383 -19.94 -12.00 -0.71
N SER A 384 -20.07 -11.46 -1.93
CA SER A 384 -18.98 -10.79 -2.67
C SER A 384 -18.55 -9.44 -2.09
N GLU A 385 -19.34 -8.87 -1.17
CA GLU A 385 -19.10 -7.52 -0.63
C GLU A 385 -18.64 -7.52 0.84
N LYS A 386 -18.60 -8.69 1.48
CA LYS A 386 -18.26 -8.79 2.92
C LYS A 386 -16.92 -8.15 3.25
N ASP A 387 -15.91 -8.37 2.43
CA ASP A 387 -14.58 -7.79 2.62
C ASP A 387 -14.59 -6.27 2.51
N ALA A 388 -15.26 -5.72 1.49
CA ALA A 388 -15.39 -4.27 1.32
C ALA A 388 -16.14 -3.61 2.49
N GLN A 389 -17.21 -4.23 2.94
CA GLN A 389 -18.01 -3.79 4.10
C GLN A 389 -17.17 -3.80 5.39
N GLU A 390 -16.35 -4.82 5.60
CA GLU A 390 -15.47 -4.91 6.77
C GLU A 390 -14.36 -3.86 6.71
N GLN A 391 -13.74 -3.65 5.55
CA GLN A 391 -12.75 -2.61 5.35
C GLN A 391 -13.32 -1.21 5.56
N ALA A 392 -14.55 -0.95 5.10
CA ALA A 392 -15.25 0.31 5.39
C ALA A 392 -15.44 0.51 6.89
N ARG A 393 -15.88 -0.54 7.62
CA ARG A 393 -16.09 -0.48 9.07
C ARG A 393 -14.80 -0.13 9.81
N ASN A 394 -13.71 -0.81 9.48
CA ASN A 394 -12.43 -0.59 10.12
C ASN A 394 -11.90 0.82 9.84
N ALA A 395 -11.93 1.26 8.58
CA ALA A 395 -11.48 2.59 8.20
C ALA A 395 -12.32 3.72 8.83
N LEU A 396 -13.66 3.54 8.96
CA LEU A 396 -14.53 4.46 9.68
C LEU A 396 -14.16 4.56 11.16
N ASN A 397 -14.05 3.41 11.83
CA ASN A 397 -13.73 3.37 13.26
C ASN A 397 -12.36 3.98 13.54
N ASP A 398 -11.36 3.71 12.70
CA ASP A 398 -10.00 4.26 12.85
C ASP A 398 -10.01 5.80 12.68
N ALA A 399 -10.76 6.32 11.70
CA ALA A 399 -10.90 7.76 11.50
C ALA A 399 -11.65 8.42 12.66
N LEU A 400 -12.73 7.80 13.17
CA LEU A 400 -13.51 8.32 14.31
C LEU A 400 -12.68 8.39 15.59
N ARG A 401 -11.83 7.41 15.86
CA ARG A 401 -10.95 7.39 17.05
C ARG A 401 -9.99 8.59 17.10
N GLN A 402 -9.64 9.14 15.94
CA GLN A 402 -8.75 10.31 15.83
C GLN A 402 -9.48 11.65 16.05
N ARG A 403 -10.80 11.66 16.19
CA ARG A 403 -11.61 12.87 16.33
C ARG A 403 -12.10 13.06 17.77
N SER A 404 -11.94 14.25 18.30
CA SER A 404 -12.49 14.63 19.63
C SER A 404 -13.96 15.03 19.58
N ASP A 405 -14.44 15.49 18.42
CA ASP A 405 -15.81 15.97 18.20
C ASP A 405 -16.76 14.90 17.67
N ARG A 406 -16.36 13.62 17.71
CA ARG A 406 -17.19 12.50 17.25
C ARG A 406 -18.46 12.34 18.07
N TYR A 407 -19.55 12.04 17.38
CA TYR A 407 -20.83 11.75 18.02
C TYR A 407 -20.83 10.38 18.72
N ARG A 408 -20.14 9.37 18.12
CA ARG A 408 -20.00 8.00 18.65
C ARG A 408 -18.56 7.52 18.52
N ASP A 409 -18.17 6.62 19.40
CA ASP A 409 -16.83 6.01 19.36
C ASP A 409 -16.66 5.00 18.23
N THR A 410 -17.78 4.43 17.76
CA THR A 410 -17.82 3.45 16.67
C THR A 410 -19.00 3.72 15.75
N VAL A 411 -18.86 3.32 14.48
CA VAL A 411 -19.93 3.44 13.48
C VAL A 411 -21.10 2.51 13.85
N LEU A 412 -22.34 3.01 13.66
CA LEU A 412 -23.52 2.14 13.71
C LEU A 412 -23.55 1.21 12.50
N VAL A 413 -23.88 -0.06 12.71
CA VAL A 413 -23.99 -1.03 11.63
C VAL A 413 -25.46 -1.43 11.46
N ALA A 414 -26.00 -1.27 10.25
CA ALA A 414 -27.28 -1.85 9.86
C ALA A 414 -27.04 -3.04 8.92
N LYS A 415 -27.83 -4.09 9.09
CA LYS A 415 -27.79 -5.32 8.28
C LYS A 415 -29.11 -5.50 7.51
N PRO A 416 -29.41 -4.63 6.56
CA PRO A 416 -30.63 -4.74 5.78
C PRO A 416 -30.58 -5.95 4.85
N GLY A 417 -31.76 -6.54 4.54
CA GLY A 417 -31.93 -7.40 3.39
C GLY A 417 -31.88 -6.58 2.09
N LYS A 418 -31.84 -7.24 0.93
CA LYS A 418 -31.87 -6.54 -0.36
C LYS A 418 -33.17 -5.74 -0.60
N LYS A 419 -34.31 -6.26 -0.13
CA LYS A 419 -35.64 -5.66 -0.24
C LYS A 419 -36.15 -5.08 1.08
N ASP A 420 -35.84 -5.76 2.18
CA ASP A 420 -36.24 -5.32 3.52
C ASP A 420 -35.15 -4.45 4.15
N LEU A 421 -35.42 -3.14 4.17
CA LEU A 421 -34.53 -2.13 4.75
C LEU A 421 -34.97 -1.68 6.17
N GLY A 422 -35.78 -2.49 6.86
CA GLY A 422 -36.34 -2.14 8.18
C GLY A 422 -35.29 -1.87 9.25
N ASP A 423 -34.20 -2.62 9.27
CA ASP A 423 -33.09 -2.42 10.23
C ASP A 423 -32.41 -1.05 10.09
N LEU A 424 -32.40 -0.46 8.90
CA LEU A 424 -31.87 0.90 8.67
C LEU A 424 -32.75 1.97 9.34
N THR A 425 -34.08 1.87 9.18
CA THR A 425 -35.00 2.93 9.63
C THR A 425 -34.90 3.16 11.14
N GLY A 426 -34.74 2.11 11.93
CA GLY A 426 -34.59 2.20 13.39
C GLY A 426 -33.26 2.80 13.87
N LYS A 427 -32.31 3.05 12.97
CA LYS A 427 -30.99 3.60 13.30
C LYS A 427 -30.83 5.07 12.88
N LEU A 428 -31.86 5.65 12.24
CA LEU A 428 -31.83 7.05 11.84
C LEU A 428 -32.09 7.96 13.05
N ASP A 429 -31.34 9.06 13.11
CA ASP A 429 -31.52 10.14 14.08
C ASP A 429 -32.41 11.23 13.48
N ALA A 430 -33.41 11.67 14.22
CA ALA A 430 -34.36 12.69 13.75
C ALA A 430 -33.76 14.11 13.78
N ALA A 431 -32.81 14.38 14.68
CA ALA A 431 -32.25 15.72 14.90
C ALA A 431 -30.93 15.95 14.17
N ARG A 432 -30.16 14.87 13.90
CA ARG A 432 -28.81 14.93 13.32
C ARG A 432 -28.82 14.59 11.84
N LEU A 433 -27.74 15.01 11.16
CA LEU A 433 -27.44 14.50 9.82
C LEU A 433 -27.14 12.99 9.92
N ASN A 434 -27.83 12.20 9.10
CA ASN A 434 -27.58 10.77 8.95
C ASN A 434 -26.70 10.57 7.73
N VAL A 435 -25.46 10.07 7.93
CA VAL A 435 -24.55 9.71 6.85
C VAL A 435 -24.62 8.21 6.64
N ILE A 436 -25.18 7.79 5.53
CA ILE A 436 -25.41 6.39 5.19
C ILE A 436 -24.30 5.92 4.27
N VAL A 437 -23.43 5.06 4.79
CA VAL A 437 -22.30 4.48 4.03
C VAL A 437 -22.71 3.13 3.49
N ALA A 438 -22.77 2.99 2.17
CA ALA A 438 -23.23 1.79 1.47
C ALA A 438 -22.24 1.34 0.39
N PRO A 439 -21.18 0.59 0.74
CA PRO A 439 -20.15 0.14 -0.20
C PRO A 439 -20.63 -1.08 -1.01
N SER A 440 -21.70 -0.91 -1.79
CA SER A 440 -22.37 -1.96 -2.56
C SER A 440 -22.52 -1.60 -4.02
N ASP A 441 -22.30 -2.57 -4.91
CA ASP A 441 -22.54 -2.51 -6.35
C ASP A 441 -23.73 -3.39 -6.76
N ASP A 442 -24.44 -4.00 -5.80
CA ASP A 442 -25.63 -4.85 -6.10
C ASP A 442 -26.80 -3.99 -6.53
N VAL A 443 -27.18 -4.12 -7.80
CA VAL A 443 -28.20 -3.28 -8.44
C VAL A 443 -29.54 -3.35 -7.70
N GLU A 444 -29.97 -4.55 -7.29
CA GLU A 444 -31.25 -4.72 -6.58
C GLU A 444 -31.25 -4.03 -5.23
N PHE A 445 -30.18 -4.21 -4.46
CA PHE A 445 -30.02 -3.56 -3.15
C PHE A 445 -29.96 -2.04 -3.29
N VAL A 446 -29.13 -1.52 -4.19
CA VAL A 446 -28.95 -0.08 -4.40
C VAL A 446 -30.23 0.59 -4.84
N THR A 447 -30.97 0.00 -5.80
CA THR A 447 -32.25 0.54 -6.28
C THR A 447 -33.27 0.66 -5.15
N ASN A 448 -33.41 -0.40 -4.35
CA ASN A 448 -34.33 -0.38 -3.19
C ASN A 448 -33.88 0.60 -2.11
N LEU A 449 -32.57 0.72 -1.87
CA LEU A 449 -31.98 1.63 -0.91
C LEU A 449 -32.26 3.09 -1.30
N VAL A 450 -31.95 3.48 -2.52
CA VAL A 450 -32.16 4.86 -3.02
C VAL A 450 -33.64 5.24 -2.94
N THR A 451 -34.53 4.37 -3.39
CA THR A 451 -35.98 4.57 -3.30
C THR A 451 -36.45 4.77 -1.86
N LYS A 452 -35.96 3.93 -0.94
CA LYS A 452 -36.34 4.00 0.49
C LYS A 452 -35.81 5.27 1.14
N LEU A 453 -34.55 5.61 0.93
CA LEU A 453 -33.91 6.79 1.51
C LEU A 453 -34.55 8.09 1.00
N LYS A 454 -34.90 8.16 -0.29
CA LYS A 454 -35.67 9.28 -0.86
C LYS A 454 -37.01 9.47 -0.15
N GLY A 455 -37.72 8.38 0.15
CA GLY A 455 -38.96 8.45 0.93
C GLY A 455 -38.76 8.92 2.37
N LEU A 456 -37.59 8.71 2.94
CA LEU A 456 -37.24 9.10 4.32
C LEU A 456 -36.62 10.50 4.41
N SER A 457 -36.09 11.05 3.31
CA SER A 457 -35.42 12.37 3.29
C SER A 457 -36.34 13.55 3.68
N SER A 458 -37.66 13.38 3.54
CA SER A 458 -38.63 14.36 4.02
C SER A 458 -38.73 14.46 5.55
N LYS A 459 -38.30 13.43 6.27
CA LYS A 459 -38.35 13.32 7.74
C LYS A 459 -36.99 13.34 8.42
N HIS A 460 -35.94 13.00 7.70
CA HIS A 460 -34.57 12.91 8.20
C HIS A 460 -33.62 13.64 7.27
N LYS A 461 -32.63 14.31 7.85
CA LYS A 461 -31.49 14.83 7.07
C LYS A 461 -30.62 13.64 6.70
N ILE A 462 -30.47 13.34 5.42
CA ILE A 462 -29.75 12.17 4.92
C ILE A 462 -28.71 12.64 3.89
N ARG A 463 -27.51 12.09 4.02
CA ARG A 463 -26.43 12.09 3.01
C ARG A 463 -26.05 10.66 2.74
N VAL A 464 -25.81 10.30 1.50
CA VAL A 464 -25.41 8.95 1.12
C VAL A 464 -23.98 8.94 0.62
N VAL A 465 -23.20 7.96 1.07
CA VAL A 465 -21.87 7.67 0.57
C VAL A 465 -21.92 6.29 -0.06
N GLY A 466 -21.94 6.28 -1.40
CA GLY A 466 -22.11 5.09 -2.22
C GLY A 466 -20.87 4.73 -3.02
N MET A 467 -21.12 4.16 -4.21
CA MET A 467 -20.08 3.78 -5.17
C MET A 467 -20.30 4.50 -6.50
N GLU A 468 -19.22 4.73 -7.24
CA GLU A 468 -19.24 5.35 -8.57
C GLU A 468 -20.19 4.63 -9.54
N SER A 469 -20.26 3.29 -9.44
CA SER A 469 -21.13 2.44 -10.27
C SER A 469 -22.61 2.81 -10.24
N TRP A 470 -23.06 3.51 -9.19
CA TRP A 470 -24.49 3.91 -9.09
C TRP A 470 -24.93 4.84 -10.20
N TYR A 471 -24.00 5.65 -10.73
CA TYR A 471 -24.24 6.54 -11.86
C TYR A 471 -24.58 5.83 -13.17
N THR A 472 -24.15 4.59 -13.31
CA THR A 472 -24.35 3.78 -14.52
C THR A 472 -25.45 2.75 -14.36
N MET A 473 -26.11 2.70 -13.19
CA MET A 473 -27.24 1.78 -12.95
C MET A 473 -28.52 2.31 -13.61
N PRO A 474 -29.09 1.62 -14.61
CA PRO A 474 -30.29 2.11 -15.33
C PRO A 474 -31.51 2.31 -14.44
N SER A 475 -31.56 1.61 -13.29
CA SER A 475 -32.68 1.68 -12.34
C SER A 475 -32.56 2.81 -11.30
N VAL A 476 -31.49 3.62 -11.35
CA VAL A 476 -31.22 4.69 -10.40
C VAL A 476 -31.20 6.02 -11.15
N ALA A 477 -32.11 6.91 -10.81
CA ALA A 477 -32.16 8.22 -11.43
C ALA A 477 -31.11 9.16 -10.80
N ILE A 478 -30.40 9.94 -11.60
CA ILE A 478 -29.43 10.94 -11.13
C ILE A 478 -30.07 11.95 -10.18
N SER A 479 -31.32 12.40 -10.47
CA SER A 479 -32.07 13.28 -9.58
C SER A 479 -32.35 12.71 -8.19
N ASP A 480 -32.40 11.38 -8.06
CA ASP A 480 -32.57 10.71 -6.76
C ASP A 480 -31.26 10.66 -6.00
N LEU A 481 -30.15 10.49 -6.71
CA LEU A 481 -28.79 10.56 -6.13
C LEU A 481 -28.49 11.97 -5.62
N GLU A 482 -28.87 12.99 -6.38
CA GLU A 482 -28.74 14.41 -5.98
C GLU A 482 -29.59 14.71 -4.74
N ALA A 483 -30.86 14.30 -4.73
CA ALA A 483 -31.74 14.49 -3.57
C ALA A 483 -31.24 13.80 -2.29
N LEU A 484 -30.33 12.86 -2.39
CA LEU A 484 -29.69 12.15 -1.29
C LEU A 484 -28.27 12.63 -1.00
N ASP A 485 -27.84 13.74 -1.62
CA ASP A 485 -26.50 14.28 -1.39
C ASP A 485 -25.42 13.20 -1.62
N LEU A 486 -25.51 12.45 -2.74
CA LEU A 486 -24.58 11.34 -3.00
C LEU A 486 -23.16 11.83 -3.10
N SER A 487 -22.28 11.18 -2.36
CA SER A 487 -20.83 11.27 -2.55
C SER A 487 -20.20 9.89 -2.66
N PHE A 488 -19.05 9.81 -3.34
CA PHE A 488 -18.31 8.55 -3.51
C PHE A 488 -16.84 8.82 -3.81
N ALA A 489 -16.00 7.81 -3.60
CA ALA A 489 -14.59 7.88 -3.99
C ALA A 489 -14.42 7.36 -5.41
N ALA A 490 -13.66 8.10 -6.21
CA ALA A 490 -13.27 7.75 -7.57
C ALA A 490 -11.74 7.68 -7.72
N ALA A 491 -11.26 6.90 -8.67
CA ALA A 491 -9.85 6.84 -9.02
C ALA A 491 -9.40 8.05 -9.84
N THR A 492 -10.30 8.56 -10.66
CA THR A 492 -10.08 9.63 -11.63
C THR A 492 -11.25 10.61 -11.63
N PHE A 493 -10.99 11.84 -12.06
CA PHE A 493 -12.06 12.83 -12.29
C PHE A 493 -11.61 13.85 -13.34
N ILE A 494 -12.36 13.95 -14.41
CA ILE A 494 -12.13 14.93 -15.48
C ILE A 494 -12.93 16.20 -15.14
N ASP A 495 -12.24 17.17 -14.55
CA ASP A 495 -12.84 18.45 -14.22
C ASP A 495 -12.88 19.35 -15.45
N GLN A 496 -14.06 19.45 -16.10
CA GLN A 496 -14.27 20.29 -17.27
C GLN A 496 -14.12 21.80 -16.96
N GLN A 497 -14.15 22.18 -15.69
CA GLN A 497 -13.96 23.57 -15.25
C GLN A 497 -12.48 23.92 -15.08
N ASP A 498 -11.59 22.92 -14.92
CA ASP A 498 -10.14 23.15 -14.79
C ASP A 498 -9.57 23.74 -16.11
N PRO A 499 -8.97 24.94 -16.07
CA PRO A 499 -8.37 25.55 -17.27
C PRO A 499 -7.31 24.67 -17.94
N ARG A 500 -6.60 23.86 -17.18
CA ARG A 500 -5.55 22.95 -17.70
C ARG A 500 -6.15 21.82 -18.50
N VAL A 501 -7.27 21.24 -18.02
CA VAL A 501 -8.01 20.20 -18.74
C VAL A 501 -8.59 20.76 -20.05
N ARG A 502 -9.15 21.99 -20.01
CA ARG A 502 -9.64 22.66 -21.20
C ARG A 502 -8.53 22.92 -22.22
N GLN A 503 -7.39 23.45 -21.76
CA GLN A 503 -6.25 23.71 -22.64
C GLN A 503 -5.73 22.42 -23.27
N PHE A 504 -5.55 21.37 -22.46
CA PHE A 504 -5.16 20.04 -22.95
C PHE A 504 -6.13 19.53 -24.03
N THR A 505 -7.43 19.67 -23.80
CA THR A 505 -8.46 19.23 -24.74
C THR A 505 -8.38 19.99 -26.08
N MET A 506 -8.17 21.31 -26.03
CA MET A 506 -8.00 22.13 -27.24
C MET A 506 -6.75 21.71 -28.01
N ASP A 507 -5.61 21.65 -27.34
CA ASP A 507 -4.32 21.28 -27.96
C ASP A 507 -4.37 19.87 -28.57
N PHE A 508 -5.03 18.93 -27.88
CA PHE A 508 -5.20 17.55 -28.36
C PHE A 508 -6.06 17.52 -29.63
N ARG A 509 -7.20 18.21 -29.64
CA ARG A 509 -8.07 18.31 -30.84
C ARG A 509 -7.37 18.95 -32.00
N ASP A 510 -6.61 20.02 -31.75
CA ASP A 510 -5.86 20.70 -32.80
C ASP A 510 -4.81 19.81 -33.42
N ARG A 511 -4.12 19.03 -32.60
CA ARG A 511 -3.01 18.18 -33.04
C ARG A 511 -3.47 16.90 -33.73
N TYR A 512 -4.44 16.21 -33.12
CA TYR A 512 -4.82 14.86 -33.53
C TYR A 512 -6.14 14.78 -34.29
N LYS A 513 -6.89 15.90 -34.36
CA LYS A 513 -8.21 15.98 -35.00
C LYS A 513 -9.21 14.94 -34.43
N ALA A 514 -9.09 14.64 -33.15
CA ALA A 514 -9.87 13.66 -32.42
C ALA A 514 -10.30 14.21 -31.07
N ASP A 515 -11.38 13.67 -30.53
CA ASP A 515 -11.82 13.99 -29.18
C ASP A 515 -10.97 13.29 -28.12
N VAL A 516 -10.81 13.97 -26.98
CA VAL A 516 -10.10 13.43 -25.81
C VAL A 516 -11.01 12.44 -25.09
N ASP A 517 -10.50 11.26 -24.81
CA ASP A 517 -11.12 10.34 -23.86
C ASP A 517 -10.28 10.20 -22.56
N GLU A 518 -10.76 9.38 -21.62
CA GLU A 518 -10.07 9.13 -20.36
C GLU A 518 -8.66 8.55 -20.54
N TYR A 519 -8.43 7.76 -21.60
CA TYR A 519 -7.14 7.15 -21.86
C TYR A 519 -6.10 8.14 -22.37
N ALA A 520 -6.52 9.21 -23.05
CA ALA A 520 -5.62 10.29 -23.44
C ALA A 520 -5.09 11.04 -22.21
N LEU A 521 -5.98 11.36 -21.25
CA LEU A 521 -5.60 11.98 -19.99
C LEU A 521 -4.76 11.04 -19.12
N LEU A 522 -5.10 9.75 -19.08
CA LEU A 522 -4.32 8.73 -18.41
C LEU A 522 -2.89 8.62 -19.00
N GLY A 523 -2.78 8.60 -20.31
CA GLY A 523 -1.49 8.58 -21.01
C GLY A 523 -0.63 9.79 -20.67
N PHE A 524 -1.23 10.98 -20.59
CA PHE A 524 -0.55 12.18 -20.17
C PHE A 524 -0.08 12.10 -18.72
N ASP A 525 -0.99 11.88 -17.77
CA ASP A 525 -0.69 11.92 -16.34
C ASP A 525 0.34 10.86 -15.94
N VAL A 526 0.18 9.63 -16.43
CA VAL A 526 1.10 8.53 -16.13
C VAL A 526 2.49 8.81 -16.70
N THR A 527 2.57 9.20 -17.96
CA THR A 527 3.86 9.48 -18.63
C THR A 527 4.55 10.66 -17.94
N PHE A 528 3.81 11.74 -17.68
CA PHE A 528 4.36 12.92 -17.02
C PHE A 528 4.89 12.61 -15.63
N TYR A 529 4.11 11.86 -14.81
CA TYR A 529 4.51 11.52 -13.43
C TYR A 529 5.78 10.67 -13.39
N TYR A 530 5.82 9.56 -14.13
CA TYR A 530 6.95 8.62 -14.06
C TYR A 530 8.21 9.18 -14.72
N LEU A 531 8.08 9.89 -15.81
CA LEU A 531 9.25 10.50 -16.46
C LEU A 531 9.76 11.72 -15.69
N LYS A 532 8.89 12.48 -15.03
CA LYS A 532 9.32 13.53 -14.11
C LYS A 532 10.07 12.92 -12.92
N ALA A 533 9.56 11.84 -12.34
CA ALA A 533 10.22 11.11 -11.28
C ALA A 533 11.61 10.63 -11.71
N LEU A 534 11.70 10.01 -12.89
CA LEU A 534 12.96 9.55 -13.48
C LEU A 534 13.94 10.71 -13.73
N HIS A 535 13.45 11.86 -14.18
CA HIS A 535 14.25 13.04 -14.44
C HIS A 535 14.83 13.66 -13.14
N THR A 536 14.02 13.72 -12.07
CA THR A 536 14.42 14.35 -10.80
C THR A 536 15.28 13.43 -9.93
N GLU A 537 14.92 12.15 -9.83
CA GLU A 537 15.51 11.18 -8.88
C GLU A 537 16.42 10.14 -9.56
N GLY A 538 16.48 10.11 -10.89
CA GLY A 538 17.26 9.11 -11.64
C GLY A 538 16.64 7.70 -11.53
N LEU A 539 17.46 6.67 -11.70
CA LEU A 539 17.00 5.28 -11.73
C LEU A 539 16.46 4.75 -10.40
N SER A 540 16.75 5.45 -9.29
CA SER A 540 16.21 5.12 -7.97
C SER A 540 14.87 5.81 -7.66
N PHE A 541 14.23 6.44 -8.63
CA PHE A 541 13.02 7.25 -8.44
C PHE A 541 11.88 6.52 -7.69
N SER A 542 11.80 5.21 -7.80
CA SER A 542 10.75 4.45 -7.11
C SER A 542 10.87 4.47 -5.58
N GLU A 543 12.04 4.74 -5.04
CA GLU A 543 12.25 4.92 -3.60
C GLU A 543 11.83 6.31 -3.12
N HIS A 544 11.67 7.26 -4.06
CA HIS A 544 11.38 8.67 -3.83
C HIS A 544 9.98 9.10 -4.32
N PHE A 545 9.07 8.17 -4.57
CA PHE A 545 7.72 8.50 -5.03
C PHE A 545 6.97 9.50 -4.13
N ALA A 546 7.25 9.51 -2.84
CA ALA A 546 6.63 10.46 -1.91
C ALA A 546 7.06 11.93 -2.15
N GLU A 547 8.17 12.14 -2.84
CA GLU A 547 8.78 13.45 -3.09
C GLU A 547 8.36 14.03 -4.45
N VAL A 548 7.89 13.18 -5.36
CA VAL A 548 7.47 13.57 -6.71
C VAL A 548 6.22 14.45 -6.63
N ARG A 549 6.33 15.68 -7.11
CA ARG A 549 5.21 16.64 -7.19
C ARG A 549 4.83 16.88 -8.63
N THR A 550 3.58 16.58 -8.96
CA THR A 550 2.97 16.87 -10.26
C THR A 550 1.60 17.49 -10.07
N GLU A 551 1.12 18.16 -11.09
CA GLU A 551 -0.24 18.67 -11.16
C GLU A 551 -1.00 17.90 -12.25
N PRO A 552 -1.55 16.73 -11.91
CA PRO A 552 -2.22 15.87 -12.87
C PRO A 552 -3.52 16.51 -13.38
N LEU A 553 -3.96 16.07 -14.56
CA LEU A 553 -5.20 16.55 -15.19
C LEU A 553 -6.44 15.86 -14.64
N HIS A 554 -6.36 14.54 -14.40
CA HIS A 554 -7.55 13.79 -13.98
C HIS A 554 -7.31 12.78 -12.85
N MET A 555 -6.05 12.39 -12.57
CA MET A 555 -5.74 11.45 -11.49
C MET A 555 -4.52 11.89 -10.70
N GLY A 556 -4.50 11.63 -9.38
CA GLY A 556 -3.32 11.88 -8.56
C GLY A 556 -2.51 10.62 -8.28
N PHE A 557 -1.34 10.81 -7.65
CA PHE A 557 -0.43 9.72 -7.33
C PHE A 557 -0.07 9.74 -5.83
N ARG A 558 -0.31 8.62 -5.18
CA ARG A 558 0.17 8.30 -3.83
C ARG A 558 0.65 6.85 -3.83
N MET A 559 1.90 6.69 -4.25
CA MET A 559 2.49 5.36 -4.42
C MET A 559 2.92 4.79 -3.08
N THR A 560 2.47 3.58 -2.78
CA THR A 560 2.79 2.83 -1.55
C THR A 560 3.15 1.39 -1.90
N ARG A 561 3.89 0.72 -1.04
CA ARG A 561 4.13 -0.74 -1.15
C ARG A 561 3.97 -1.42 0.22
N THR A 562 3.55 -2.68 0.22
CA THR A 562 3.29 -3.46 1.45
C THR A 562 4.52 -4.20 1.98
N GLY A 563 5.61 -4.18 1.25
CA GLY A 563 6.89 -4.80 1.64
C GLY A 563 7.91 -4.64 0.51
N PRO A 564 9.20 -4.75 0.79
CA PRO A 564 10.26 -4.52 -0.21
C PRO A 564 10.20 -5.51 -1.38
N GLU A 565 9.67 -6.71 -1.16
CA GLU A 565 9.49 -7.74 -2.18
C GLU A 565 8.36 -7.45 -3.16
N ASN A 566 7.42 -6.57 -2.80
CA ASN A 566 6.27 -6.23 -3.62
C ASN A 566 6.51 -4.94 -4.40
N GLY A 567 5.79 -4.79 -5.48
CA GLY A 567 5.75 -3.56 -6.25
C GLY A 567 4.89 -2.48 -5.59
N PHE A 568 4.76 -1.37 -6.29
CA PHE A 568 4.04 -0.19 -5.83
C PHE A 568 2.60 -0.17 -6.33
N ARG A 569 1.71 0.39 -5.53
CA ARG A 569 0.34 0.67 -5.91
C ARG A 569 -0.01 2.12 -5.63
N ASN A 570 -0.81 2.70 -6.48
CA ASN A 570 -1.40 4.00 -6.22
C ASN A 570 -2.61 3.83 -5.29
N GLU A 571 -2.64 4.56 -4.18
CA GLU A 571 -3.78 4.61 -3.25
C GLU A 571 -4.48 5.97 -3.30
N PHE A 572 -4.11 6.83 -4.24
CA PHE A 572 -4.77 8.12 -4.38
C PHE A 572 -6.20 7.93 -4.89
N CYS A 573 -7.15 8.53 -4.19
CA CYS A 573 -8.55 8.60 -4.58
C CYS A 573 -9.05 10.03 -4.39
N ILE A 574 -10.07 10.39 -5.15
CA ILE A 574 -10.76 11.67 -5.10
C ILE A 574 -12.16 11.43 -4.54
N MET A 575 -12.60 12.24 -3.58
CA MET A 575 -14.02 12.26 -3.20
C MET A 575 -14.78 13.18 -4.16
N LEU A 576 -15.86 12.66 -4.70
CA LEU A 576 -16.78 13.38 -5.57
C LEU A 576 -18.14 13.47 -4.90
N GLU A 577 -18.85 14.55 -5.17
CA GLU A 577 -20.24 14.76 -4.76
C GLU A 577 -21.08 15.29 -5.91
N GLN A 578 -22.37 15.00 -5.84
CA GLN A 578 -23.33 15.47 -6.80
C GLN A 578 -23.83 16.84 -6.38
N GLU A 579 -23.65 17.85 -7.23
CA GLU A 579 -24.10 19.21 -7.02
C GLU A 579 -24.59 19.78 -8.36
N ASP A 580 -25.79 20.39 -8.38
CA ASP A 580 -26.41 21.00 -9.57
C ASP A 580 -26.36 20.09 -10.82
N MET A 581 -26.72 18.82 -10.66
CA MET A 581 -26.68 17.79 -11.72
C MET A 581 -25.28 17.52 -12.31
N GLN A 582 -24.22 17.96 -11.65
CA GLN A 582 -22.83 17.74 -12.03
C GLN A 582 -22.04 17.07 -10.91
N LEU A 583 -20.99 16.37 -11.29
CA LEU A 583 -20.01 15.87 -10.33
C LEU A 583 -18.98 16.96 -10.06
N VAL A 584 -18.73 17.21 -8.77
CA VAL A 584 -17.70 18.14 -8.31
C VAL A 584 -16.80 17.45 -7.28
N ARG A 585 -15.62 18.00 -7.06
CA ARG A 585 -14.76 17.52 -5.99
C ARG A 585 -15.35 17.90 -4.64
N ALA A 586 -15.52 16.93 -3.75
CA ALA A 586 -15.97 17.19 -2.37
C ALA A 586 -14.92 18.05 -1.63
N GLN A 587 -15.39 19.09 -0.95
CA GLN A 587 -14.56 20.06 -0.23
C GLN A 587 -14.11 19.56 1.15
#